data_0a1b00f3eb3130d943f10d8feace90c8
#
_entry.id   0a1b00f3eb3130d943f10d8feace90c8
#
_cell.length_a   1.000
_cell.length_b   1.000
_cell.length_c   1.000
_cell.angle_alpha   90.00
_cell.angle_beta   90.00
_cell.angle_gamma   90.00
#
_symmetry.space_group_name_H-M   'P 1'
#
loop_
_entity.id
_entity.type
_entity.pdbx_description
1 polymer ?
#
loop_
_entity_poly.entity_id
_entity_poly.type
_entity_poly.pdbx_seq_one_letter_code
_entity_poly.pdbx_strand_id
1 'polypeptide(L)'
;DDVESRGLGDVYKRQPHRGTVNKLKEVGIPLVPHRAKQISFSDYDNFDYIIGMDSINIKYLNRMLKGDPDGKISKLLDYTSRKGADIADPWYTGNFDATYRDVNEGCDALLAYILEQK
;
A
#
# COMPACT_ATOMS: atom_id res chain seq x y z
N ASP A 1 6.66 1.99 -0.17
CA ASP A 1 5.77 1.01 -0.43
C ASP A 1 6.07 0.24 -1.71
N ASP A 2 5.78 -1.01 -1.64
CA ASP A 2 6.30 -1.95 -2.61
C ASP A 2 5.71 -1.82 -3.97
N VAL A 3 4.47 -1.43 -4.01
CA VAL A 3 3.79 -1.34 -5.28
C VAL A 3 4.40 -0.28 -6.15
N GLU A 4 5.01 0.71 -5.51
CA GLU A 4 5.64 1.75 -6.28
C GLU A 4 6.78 1.30 -7.11
N SER A 5 7.40 0.24 -6.72
CA SER A 5 8.49 -0.26 -7.53
C SER A 5 7.95 -0.77 -8.86
N ARG A 6 6.76 -1.37 -8.87
CA ARG A 6 6.05 -1.82 -10.06
C ARG A 6 6.92 -2.42 -11.15
N GLY A 7 8.12 -2.78 -10.79
CA GLY A 7 9.02 -3.40 -11.74
C GLY A 7 9.62 -2.47 -12.75
N LEU A 8 9.50 -1.18 -12.56
CA LEU A 8 10.01 -0.24 -13.53
C LEU A 8 11.48 0.04 -13.41
N GLY A 9 12.12 -0.49 -12.39
CA GLY A 9 13.55 -0.28 -12.23
C GLY A 9 13.92 1.11 -11.74
N ASP A 10 12.98 1.85 -11.25
CA ASP A 10 13.25 3.16 -10.68
C ASP A 10 13.92 3.00 -9.34
N VAL A 11 15.24 2.85 -9.38
CA VAL A 11 16.00 2.52 -8.17
C VAL A 11 15.72 3.49 -7.03
N TYR A 12 15.60 4.79 -7.35
CA TYR A 12 15.33 5.77 -6.31
C TYR A 12 13.96 5.60 -5.66
N LYS A 13 13.00 4.98 -6.36
CA LYS A 13 11.68 4.73 -5.79
C LYS A 13 11.65 3.51 -4.89
N ARG A 14 12.71 2.72 -4.87
CA ARG A 14 12.80 1.57 -3.96
C ARG A 14 13.10 2.00 -2.54
N GLN A 15 13.55 3.25 -2.38
CA GLN A 15 13.75 3.81 -1.06
C GLN A 15 12.56 4.71 -0.74
N PRO A 16 12.20 4.87 0.54
CA PRO A 16 11.12 5.77 0.88
C PRO A 16 11.40 7.18 0.37
N HIS A 17 10.37 7.81 -0.16
CA HIS A 17 10.47 9.19 -0.61
C HIS A 17 10.84 10.09 0.56
N ARG A 18 11.61 11.17 0.30
CA ARG A 18 12.03 12.08 1.34
C ARG A 18 10.83 12.63 2.13
N GLY A 19 9.71 12.93 1.45
CA GLY A 19 8.51 13.40 2.13
C GLY A 19 7.97 12.39 3.12
N THR A 20 8.04 11.10 2.79
CA THR A 20 7.63 10.04 3.70
C THR A 20 8.56 10.01 4.91
N VAL A 21 9.86 10.07 4.68
CA VAL A 21 10.84 10.08 5.77
C VAL A 21 10.58 11.27 6.68
N ASN A 22 10.38 12.45 6.10
CA ASN A 22 10.15 13.66 6.88
C ASN A 22 8.85 13.57 7.68
N LYS A 23 7.79 13.01 7.08
CA LYS A 23 6.52 12.88 7.77
C LYS A 23 6.62 11.92 8.94
N LEU A 24 7.31 10.82 8.77
CA LEU A 24 7.50 9.85 9.85
C LEU A 24 8.28 10.48 11.00
N LYS A 25 9.30 11.29 10.69
CA LYS A 25 10.03 12.00 11.72
C LYS A 25 9.15 12.98 12.46
N GLU A 26 8.31 13.71 11.73
CA GLU A 26 7.42 14.71 12.31
C GLU A 26 6.46 14.09 13.31
N VAL A 27 5.94 12.91 13.02
CA VAL A 27 4.98 12.23 13.91
C VAL A 27 5.63 11.26 14.87
N GLY A 28 6.96 11.19 14.88
CA GLY A 28 7.69 10.38 15.86
C GLY A 28 7.72 8.90 15.60
N ILE A 29 7.50 8.49 14.36
CA ILE A 29 7.54 7.07 13.99
C ILE A 29 8.92 6.73 13.44
N PRO A 30 9.65 5.78 14.04
CA PRO A 30 10.96 5.39 13.53
C PRO A 30 10.85 4.79 12.13
N LEU A 31 11.77 5.18 11.26
CA LEU A 31 11.85 4.58 9.94
C LEU A 31 12.70 3.32 10.02
N VAL A 32 12.07 2.19 9.75
CA VAL A 32 12.80 0.92 9.67
C VAL A 32 13.41 0.83 8.28
N PRO A 33 14.66 0.38 8.17
CA PRO A 33 15.27 0.22 6.85
C PRO A 33 14.37 -0.64 5.96
N HIS A 34 14.12 -0.14 4.77
CA HIS A 34 13.16 -0.78 3.88
C HIS A 34 13.60 -0.60 2.43
N ARG A 35 13.42 -1.64 1.65
CA ARG A 35 13.66 -1.60 0.22
C ARG A 35 12.48 -2.25 -0.48
N ALA A 36 11.94 -1.55 -1.45
CA ALA A 36 10.80 -2.06 -2.21
C ALA A 36 11.19 -3.35 -2.94
N LYS A 37 10.24 -4.26 -3.03
CA LYS A 37 10.42 -5.53 -3.70
C LYS A 37 9.26 -5.72 -4.66
N GLN A 38 9.56 -6.16 -5.88
CA GLN A 38 8.52 -6.43 -6.85
C GLN A 38 7.73 -7.67 -6.44
N ILE A 39 6.41 -7.57 -6.47
CA ILE A 39 5.56 -8.70 -6.16
C ILE A 39 5.64 -9.74 -7.28
N SER A 40 5.59 -11.00 -6.93
CA SER A 40 5.63 -12.09 -7.89
C SER A 40 4.40 -12.96 -7.76
N PHE A 41 4.18 -13.79 -8.79
CA PHE A 41 3.02 -14.68 -8.80
C PHE A 41 2.98 -15.60 -7.58
N SER A 42 4.14 -16.07 -7.14
CA SER A 42 4.21 -16.96 -5.98
C SER A 42 3.80 -16.29 -4.67
N ASP A 43 3.84 -14.96 -4.62
CA ASP A 43 3.44 -14.25 -3.40
C ASP A 43 1.96 -14.40 -3.13
N TYR A 44 1.15 -14.69 -4.15
CA TYR A 44 -0.28 -14.81 -3.97
C TYR A 44 -0.64 -15.86 -2.93
N ASP A 45 0.03 -17.00 -2.95
CA ASP A 45 -0.26 -18.08 -2.02
C ASP A 45 0.30 -17.85 -0.64
N ASN A 46 1.30 -16.99 -0.53
CA ASN A 46 2.00 -16.75 0.73
C ASN A 46 1.32 -15.73 1.63
N PHE A 47 0.40 -14.92 1.10
CA PHE A 47 -0.25 -13.87 1.87
C PHE A 47 -1.75 -14.05 1.84
N ASP A 48 -2.40 -13.69 2.96
CA ASP A 48 -3.85 -13.75 3.06
C ASP A 48 -4.50 -12.47 2.55
N TYR A 49 -3.79 -11.35 2.65
CA TYR A 49 -4.26 -10.04 2.23
C TYR A 49 -3.21 -9.39 1.35
N ILE A 50 -3.63 -8.90 0.20
CA ILE A 50 -2.75 -8.19 -0.73
C ILE A 50 -3.41 -6.85 -1.00
N ILE A 51 -2.79 -5.78 -0.51
CA ILE A 51 -3.44 -4.49 -0.40
C ILE A 51 -2.79 -3.48 -1.34
N GLY A 52 -3.62 -2.82 -2.15
CA GLY A 52 -3.20 -1.72 -2.98
C GLY A 52 -3.72 -0.41 -2.41
N MET A 53 -3.11 0.68 -2.82
CA MET A 53 -3.50 2.00 -2.33
C MET A 53 -4.55 2.64 -3.23
N ASP A 54 -4.52 2.33 -4.53
CA ASP A 54 -5.40 2.96 -5.51
C ASP A 54 -5.75 1.99 -6.63
N SER A 55 -6.58 2.45 -7.55
CA SER A 55 -7.06 1.61 -8.66
C SER A 55 -5.93 1.17 -9.59
N ILE A 56 -4.90 1.98 -9.74
CA ILE A 56 -3.76 1.64 -10.58
C ILE A 56 -3.01 0.48 -9.96
N ASN A 57 -2.82 0.52 -8.64
CA ASN A 57 -2.19 -0.59 -7.92
C ASN A 57 -2.99 -1.88 -8.11
N ILE A 58 -4.31 -1.80 -8.03
CA ILE A 58 -5.16 -2.97 -8.16
C ILE A 58 -5.02 -3.59 -9.54
N LYS A 59 -5.01 -2.76 -10.59
CA LYS A 59 -4.80 -3.24 -11.95
C LYS A 59 -3.47 -3.96 -12.09
N TYR A 60 -2.42 -3.35 -11.54
CA TYR A 60 -1.10 -3.93 -11.59
C TYR A 60 -1.05 -5.29 -10.89
N LEU A 61 -1.63 -5.35 -9.69
CA LEU A 61 -1.66 -6.59 -8.91
C LEU A 61 -2.41 -7.69 -9.65
N ASN A 62 -3.56 -7.37 -10.22
CA ASN A 62 -4.32 -8.37 -10.97
C ASN A 62 -3.53 -8.89 -12.17
N ARG A 63 -2.78 -8.03 -12.82
CA ARG A 63 -1.98 -8.43 -13.95
C ARG A 63 -0.81 -9.31 -13.52
N MET A 64 -0.10 -8.89 -12.47
CA MET A 64 1.08 -9.61 -12.02
C MET A 64 0.75 -10.95 -11.37
N LEU A 65 -0.40 -11.03 -10.71
CA LEU A 65 -0.83 -12.23 -10.00
C LEU A 65 -1.80 -13.07 -10.82
N LYS A 66 -2.07 -12.65 -12.06
CA LYS A 66 -2.92 -13.38 -13.00
C LYS A 66 -4.35 -13.59 -12.47
N GLY A 67 -4.86 -12.56 -11.81
CA GLY A 67 -6.21 -12.56 -11.29
C GLY A 67 -6.24 -12.72 -9.78
N ASP A 68 -7.45 -12.86 -9.25
CA ASP A 68 -7.67 -12.92 -7.81
C ASP A 68 -8.71 -13.95 -7.46
N PRO A 69 -8.40 -15.24 -7.69
CA PRO A 69 -9.42 -16.29 -7.50
C PRO A 69 -9.90 -16.43 -6.06
N ASP A 70 -9.07 -16.08 -5.08
CA ASP A 70 -9.42 -16.23 -3.67
C ASP A 70 -9.89 -14.94 -3.01
N GLY A 71 -9.99 -13.84 -3.76
CA GLY A 71 -10.47 -12.57 -3.23
C GLY A 71 -9.51 -11.92 -2.24
N LYS A 72 -8.22 -12.04 -2.46
CA LYS A 72 -7.21 -11.49 -1.55
C LYS A 72 -6.83 -10.05 -1.82
N ILE A 73 -7.09 -9.57 -3.04
CA ILE A 73 -6.65 -8.23 -3.46
C ILE A 73 -7.74 -7.21 -3.14
N SER A 74 -7.35 -6.15 -2.45
CA SER A 74 -8.28 -5.07 -2.11
C SER A 74 -7.53 -3.77 -1.95
N LYS A 75 -8.26 -2.65 -1.89
CA LYS A 75 -7.68 -1.36 -1.57
C LYS A 75 -7.69 -1.17 -0.07
N LEU A 76 -6.70 -0.43 0.42
CA LEU A 76 -6.61 -0.17 1.86
C LEU A 76 -7.87 0.50 2.40
N LEU A 77 -8.41 1.48 1.67
CA LEU A 77 -9.61 2.20 2.13
C LEU A 77 -10.89 1.39 2.00
N ASP A 78 -10.85 0.20 1.40
CA ASP A 78 -12.02 -0.67 1.34
C ASP A 78 -12.51 -1.09 2.72
N TYR A 79 -11.64 -1.03 3.71
CA TYR A 79 -11.98 -1.44 5.09
C TYR A 79 -12.54 -0.28 5.91
N THR A 80 -12.59 0.91 5.33
CA THR A 80 -13.14 2.10 5.96
C THR A 80 -14.53 2.39 5.42
N SER A 81 -15.15 3.46 5.90
CA SER A 81 -16.43 3.91 5.37
C SER A 81 -16.31 4.43 3.93
N ARG A 82 -15.09 4.66 3.45
CA ARG A 82 -14.83 5.14 2.09
C ARG A 82 -14.45 4.00 1.14
N LYS A 83 -15.20 2.92 1.19
CA LYS A 83 -14.93 1.74 0.38
C LYS A 83 -14.80 2.11 -1.09
N GLY A 84 -13.77 1.59 -1.74
CA GLY A 84 -13.49 1.88 -3.15
C GLY A 84 -12.68 3.13 -3.40
N ALA A 85 -12.42 3.93 -2.37
CA ALA A 85 -11.65 5.15 -2.53
C ALA A 85 -10.16 4.86 -2.73
N ASP A 86 -9.50 5.77 -3.43
CA ASP A 86 -8.07 5.69 -3.65
C ASP A 86 -7.34 6.58 -2.67
N ILE A 87 -6.14 6.15 -2.27
CA ILE A 87 -5.21 7.00 -1.53
C ILE A 87 -4.30 7.64 -2.57
N ALA A 88 -4.27 8.95 -2.62
CA ALA A 88 -3.47 9.68 -3.59
C ALA A 88 -1.99 9.41 -3.37
N ASP A 89 -1.27 9.21 -4.48
CA ASP A 89 0.16 8.96 -4.43
C ASP A 89 0.90 10.30 -4.20
N PRO A 90 1.60 10.44 -3.06
CA PRO A 90 2.26 11.72 -2.74
C PRO A 90 3.44 12.04 -3.66
N TRP A 91 3.92 11.08 -4.46
CA TRP A 91 4.90 11.38 -5.50
C TRP A 91 4.39 12.43 -6.47
N TYR A 92 3.07 12.43 -6.72
CA TYR A 92 2.46 13.35 -7.68
C TYR A 92 1.82 14.56 -7.02
N THR A 93 1.23 14.38 -5.85
CA THR A 93 0.52 15.48 -5.18
C THR A 93 1.41 16.27 -4.25
N GLY A 94 2.46 15.66 -3.72
CA GLY A 94 3.30 16.27 -2.70
C GLY A 94 2.62 16.37 -1.34
N ASN A 95 1.38 15.91 -1.21
CA ASN A 95 0.62 16.07 0.02
C ASN A 95 0.77 14.84 0.92
N PHE A 96 1.88 14.78 1.64
CA PHE A 96 2.16 13.67 2.52
C PHE A 96 1.29 13.65 3.77
N ASP A 97 0.72 14.80 4.16
CA ASP A 97 -0.18 14.85 5.31
C ASP A 97 -1.49 14.12 5.02
N ALA A 98 -2.07 14.36 3.86
CA ALA A 98 -3.30 13.70 3.46
C ALA A 98 -3.07 12.20 3.31
N THR A 99 -1.96 11.82 2.69
CA THR A 99 -1.61 10.40 2.52
C THR A 99 -1.44 9.73 3.88
N TYR A 100 -0.74 10.37 4.81
CA TYR A 100 -0.54 9.80 6.14
C TYR A 100 -1.87 9.56 6.85
N ARG A 101 -2.79 10.54 6.78
CA ARG A 101 -4.10 10.38 7.42
C ARG A 101 -4.87 9.22 6.80
N ASP A 102 -4.86 9.11 5.47
CA ASP A 102 -5.60 8.05 4.79
C ASP A 102 -5.00 6.68 5.08
N VAL A 103 -3.68 6.57 5.07
CA VAL A 103 -3.01 5.30 5.38
C VAL A 103 -3.29 4.90 6.82
N ASN A 104 -3.23 5.86 7.74
CA ASN A 104 -3.47 5.59 9.15
C ASN A 104 -4.91 5.11 9.37
N GLU A 105 -5.87 5.79 8.75
CA GLU A 105 -7.26 5.39 8.83
C GLU A 105 -7.46 3.99 8.25
N GLY A 106 -6.87 3.74 7.09
CA GLY A 106 -7.00 2.44 6.43
C GLY A 106 -6.37 1.31 7.22
N CYS A 107 -5.20 1.55 7.79
CA CYS A 107 -4.52 0.54 8.58
C CYS A 107 -5.29 0.21 9.86
N ASP A 108 -5.85 1.21 10.53
CA ASP A 108 -6.66 0.96 11.71
C ASP A 108 -7.89 0.12 11.37
N ALA A 109 -8.55 0.45 10.26
CA ALA A 109 -9.73 -0.29 9.83
C ALA A 109 -9.38 -1.71 9.40
N LEU A 110 -8.27 -1.88 8.70
CA LEU A 110 -7.81 -3.20 8.27
C LEU A 110 -7.49 -4.08 9.47
N LEU A 111 -6.80 -3.51 10.45
CA LEU A 111 -6.46 -4.25 11.67
C LEU A 111 -7.73 -4.72 12.38
N ALA A 112 -8.70 -3.83 12.53
CA ALA A 112 -9.97 -4.20 13.15
C ALA A 112 -10.67 -5.32 12.38
N TYR A 113 -10.65 -5.22 11.06
CA TYR A 113 -11.26 -6.25 10.20
C TYR A 113 -10.59 -7.60 10.40
N ILE A 114 -9.26 -7.63 10.40
CA ILE A 114 -8.50 -8.88 10.56
C ILE A 114 -8.80 -9.50 11.93
N LEU A 115 -8.86 -8.68 12.97
CA LEU A 115 -9.12 -9.17 14.30
C LEU A 115 -10.52 -9.78 14.44
N GLU A 116 -11.49 -9.24 13.68
CA GLU A 116 -12.85 -9.78 13.66
C GLU A 116 -12.93 -11.15 12.99
N GLN A 117 -11.99 -11.45 12.10
CA GLN A 117 -12.00 -12.73 11.39
C GLN A 117 -11.43 -13.89 12.21
N LYS A 118 -10.88 -13.61 13.37
CA LYS A 118 -10.25 -14.64 14.21
C LYS A 118 -11.19 -15.27 15.23
#